data_74e210799f555994bbbed183225fea83
#
_entry.id   74e210799f555994bbbed183225fea83
#
_cell.length_a   1.000
_cell.length_b   1.000
_cell.length_c   1.000
_cell.angle_alpha   90.00
_cell.angle_beta   90.00
_cell.angle_gamma   90.00
#
_symmetry.space_group_name_H-M   'P 1'
#
loop_
_entity.id
_entity.type
_entity.pdbx_description
1 polymer ?
#
loop_
_entity_poly.entity_id
_entity_poly.type
_entity_poly.pdbx_seq_one_letter_code
_entity_poly.pdbx_strand_id
1 'polypeptide(L)'
;WVHENKVSIESQLDEYGAILFSDLPVENAEDFDLFVSAFKYDTFTYEESLSNAVRINKTDKVFTANEAPSEIEIFLHHEMAQTPMYPKNIFFFCKSASQYGGETPLCRSDYLYAELLKEDASLIAKFEKNGVIYNSIMSNGDELVSGQGRSWQKTLGVSSKEEVELKLKELGYTWNWLEGDNLSVTTRTLKAIKELRNGNKSFFNQVLAASLGWKKNSNNETSPVRFGNGEEICNSNLQMISSLAESLTLLRNWKDKDILLIDNHRVMHGRKPFSGEKNREVLVSLTA
;
A
#
# COMPACT_ATOMS: atom_id res chain seq x y z
N TRP A 1 22.26 3.56 -18.58
CA TRP A 1 21.01 4.01 -19.22
C TRP A 1 20.10 4.75 -18.25
N VAL A 2 19.79 4.18 -17.05
CA VAL A 2 18.97 4.85 -16.03
C VAL A 2 19.55 6.21 -15.66
N HIS A 3 20.85 6.28 -15.41
CA HIS A 3 21.52 7.52 -15.03
C HIS A 3 21.39 8.62 -16.10
N GLU A 4 21.52 8.25 -17.37
CA GLU A 4 21.41 9.19 -18.50
C GLU A 4 19.98 9.64 -18.73
N ASN A 5 18.98 8.79 -18.44
CA ASN A 5 17.58 9.06 -18.70
C ASN A 5 16.78 9.47 -17.45
N LYS A 6 17.40 9.55 -16.27
CA LYS A 6 16.73 9.79 -15.00
C LYS A 6 15.80 11.01 -15.03
N VAL A 7 16.27 12.15 -15.55
CA VAL A 7 15.48 13.39 -15.61
C VAL A 7 14.22 13.20 -16.46
N SER A 8 14.35 12.51 -17.60
CA SER A 8 13.20 12.20 -18.48
C SER A 8 12.22 11.24 -17.80
N ILE A 9 12.75 10.20 -17.13
CA ILE A 9 11.94 9.24 -16.38
C ILE A 9 11.18 9.94 -15.25
N GLU A 10 11.82 10.80 -14.48
CA GLU A 10 11.19 11.57 -13.40
C GLU A 10 10.10 12.51 -13.93
N SER A 11 10.33 13.19 -15.07
CA SER A 11 9.32 14.02 -15.71
C SER A 11 8.10 13.22 -16.16
N GLN A 12 8.33 12.04 -16.77
CA GLN A 12 7.24 11.15 -17.18
C GLN A 12 6.51 10.56 -15.97
N LEU A 13 7.22 10.23 -14.90
CA LEU A 13 6.60 9.76 -13.66
C LEU A 13 5.70 10.84 -13.03
N ASP A 14 6.15 12.09 -13.03
CA ASP A 14 5.35 13.23 -12.56
C ASP A 14 4.11 13.48 -13.44
N GLU A 15 4.18 13.18 -14.75
CA GLU A 15 3.06 13.33 -15.68
C GLU A 15 2.08 12.16 -15.59
N TYR A 16 2.59 10.94 -15.72
CA TYR A 16 1.75 9.73 -15.87
C TYR A 16 1.47 9.01 -14.55
N GLY A 17 2.30 9.19 -13.54
CA GLY A 17 2.19 8.55 -12.22
C GLY A 17 2.75 7.12 -12.17
N ALA A 18 2.90 6.45 -13.30
CA ALA A 18 3.51 5.13 -13.40
C ALA A 18 4.21 4.94 -14.75
N ILE A 19 5.31 4.18 -14.75
CA ILE A 19 6.10 3.85 -15.94
C ILE A 19 6.36 2.35 -15.96
N LEU A 20 6.08 1.72 -17.09
CA LEU A 20 6.40 0.33 -17.32
C LEU A 20 7.67 0.24 -18.21
N PHE A 21 8.66 -0.46 -17.71
CA PHE A 21 9.86 -0.82 -18.47
C PHE A 21 9.75 -2.29 -18.89
N SER A 22 9.94 -2.57 -20.15
CA SER A 22 9.94 -3.91 -20.70
C SER A 22 11.25 -4.17 -21.44
N ASP A 23 11.57 -5.43 -21.65
CA ASP A 23 12.75 -5.88 -22.42
C ASP A 23 14.11 -5.41 -21.85
N LEU A 24 14.17 -5.16 -20.52
CA LEU A 24 15.42 -4.87 -19.84
C LEU A 24 16.18 -6.16 -19.51
N PRO A 25 17.52 -6.12 -19.45
CA PRO A 25 18.36 -7.27 -19.07
C PRO A 25 18.38 -7.49 -17.56
N VAL A 26 17.21 -7.62 -16.93
CA VAL A 26 17.01 -7.88 -15.51
C VAL A 26 16.42 -9.28 -15.34
N GLU A 27 17.15 -10.19 -14.70
CA GLU A 27 16.81 -11.60 -14.64
C GLU A 27 16.43 -12.05 -13.20
N ASN A 28 16.97 -11.39 -12.18
CA ASN A 28 16.89 -11.82 -10.79
C ASN A 28 16.77 -10.61 -9.84
N ALA A 29 16.78 -10.89 -8.53
CA ALA A 29 16.66 -9.86 -7.49
C ALA A 29 17.86 -8.92 -7.45
N GLU A 30 19.05 -9.44 -7.69
CA GLU A 30 20.30 -8.69 -7.68
C GLU A 30 20.36 -7.69 -8.84
N ASP A 31 19.97 -8.11 -10.04
CA ASP A 31 19.87 -7.23 -11.21
C ASP A 31 18.81 -6.14 -10.97
N PHE A 32 17.68 -6.51 -10.36
CA PHE A 32 16.62 -5.57 -10.02
C PHE A 32 17.08 -4.56 -8.96
N ASP A 33 17.83 -4.99 -7.94
CA ASP A 33 18.44 -4.09 -6.96
C ASP A 33 19.40 -3.09 -7.63
N LEU A 34 20.24 -3.56 -8.56
CA LEU A 34 21.12 -2.70 -9.33
C LEU A 34 20.34 -1.68 -10.19
N PHE A 35 19.25 -2.11 -10.83
CA PHE A 35 18.38 -1.22 -11.59
C PHE A 35 17.79 -0.11 -10.72
N VAL A 36 17.21 -0.46 -9.55
CA VAL A 36 16.65 0.53 -8.61
C VAL A 36 17.72 1.43 -8.05
N SER A 37 18.87 0.87 -7.67
CA SER A 37 20.02 1.62 -7.11
C SER A 37 20.59 2.64 -8.10
N ALA A 38 20.46 2.43 -9.41
CA ALA A 38 20.89 3.37 -10.44
C ALA A 38 20.14 4.71 -10.40
N PHE A 39 18.93 4.76 -9.81
CA PHE A 39 18.18 6.01 -9.59
C PHE A 39 18.78 6.87 -8.48
N LYS A 40 19.57 6.29 -7.58
CA LYS A 40 20.16 6.99 -6.42
C LYS A 40 19.11 7.68 -5.54
N TYR A 41 17.95 7.05 -5.37
CA TYR A 41 16.95 7.45 -4.40
C TYR A 41 17.32 6.90 -3.02
N ASP A 42 16.86 7.56 -1.97
CA ASP A 42 17.01 7.07 -0.61
C ASP A 42 16.19 5.78 -0.45
N THR A 43 16.79 4.77 0.17
CA THR A 43 16.13 3.47 0.37
C THR A 43 15.06 3.61 1.45
N PHE A 44 13.93 2.93 1.25
CA PHE A 44 12.89 2.74 2.24
C PHE A 44 12.69 1.24 2.46
N THR A 45 12.76 0.76 3.70
CA THR A 45 12.64 -0.66 4.01
C THR A 45 11.38 -0.97 4.80
N TYR A 46 10.94 -2.25 4.74
CA TYR A 46 9.81 -2.71 5.56
C TYR A 46 10.18 -2.84 7.04
N GLU A 47 11.44 -2.96 7.40
CA GLU A 47 11.90 -3.02 8.79
C GLU A 47 11.65 -1.70 9.53
N GLU A 48 11.82 -0.59 8.82
CA GLU A 48 11.55 0.75 9.35
C GLU A 48 10.07 1.14 9.28
N SER A 49 9.26 0.33 8.60
CA SER A 49 7.85 0.60 8.40
C SER A 49 6.98 0.01 9.50
N LEU A 50 5.82 0.61 9.70
CA LEU A 50 4.75 0.08 10.58
C LEU A 50 3.77 -0.83 9.82
N SER A 51 4.19 -1.41 8.68
CA SER A 51 3.37 -2.32 7.90
C SER A 51 3.36 -3.71 8.52
N ASN A 52 2.19 -4.30 8.66
CA ASN A 52 2.00 -5.69 9.09
C ASN A 52 2.04 -6.70 7.92
N ALA A 53 2.34 -6.26 6.69
CA ALA A 53 2.47 -7.14 5.55
C ALA A 53 3.68 -8.06 5.67
N VAL A 54 3.48 -9.35 5.39
CA VAL A 54 4.57 -10.33 5.35
C VAL A 54 5.37 -10.16 4.07
N ARG A 55 6.69 -10.02 4.21
CA ARG A 55 7.63 -9.89 3.09
C ARG A 55 8.87 -10.74 3.38
N ILE A 56 9.46 -11.28 2.34
CA ILE A 56 10.71 -12.04 2.41
C ILE A 56 11.80 -11.24 1.71
N ASN A 57 12.89 -10.96 2.43
CA ASN A 57 14.03 -10.26 1.86
C ASN A 57 14.73 -11.16 0.83
N LYS A 58 15.03 -10.59 -0.34
CA LYS A 58 15.83 -11.20 -1.40
C LYS A 58 17.22 -10.59 -1.46
N THR A 59 17.28 -9.27 -1.29
CA THR A 59 18.51 -8.48 -1.03
C THR A 59 18.20 -7.50 0.11
N ASP A 60 19.12 -6.60 0.42
CA ASP A 60 18.90 -5.55 1.43
C ASP A 60 17.76 -4.57 1.05
N LYS A 61 17.46 -4.44 -0.26
CA LYS A 61 16.49 -3.47 -0.78
C LYS A 61 15.34 -4.11 -1.55
N VAL A 62 15.43 -5.38 -1.87
CA VAL A 62 14.44 -6.11 -2.66
C VAL A 62 13.75 -7.15 -1.80
N PHE A 63 12.43 -7.13 -1.85
CA PHE A 63 11.56 -8.01 -1.07
C PHE A 63 10.60 -8.74 -2.00
N THR A 64 10.00 -9.84 -1.54
CA THR A 64 8.84 -10.39 -2.24
C THR A 64 7.69 -9.37 -2.19
N ALA A 65 6.83 -9.36 -3.21
CA ALA A 65 5.54 -8.69 -3.14
C ALA A 65 4.66 -9.36 -2.07
N ASN A 66 3.40 -8.97 -1.93
CA ASN A 66 2.55 -9.51 -0.88
C ASN A 66 2.41 -11.05 -0.94
N GLU A 67 2.65 -11.72 0.18
CA GLU A 67 2.59 -13.19 0.34
C GLU A 67 1.15 -13.72 0.60
N ALA A 68 0.12 -12.87 0.44
CA ALA A 68 -1.26 -13.34 0.56
C ALA A 68 -1.57 -14.45 -0.46
N PRO A 69 -2.43 -15.44 -0.11
CA PRO A 69 -2.84 -16.50 -1.00
C PRO A 69 -3.29 -16.00 -2.39
N SER A 70 -3.15 -16.85 -3.40
CA SER A 70 -3.40 -16.47 -4.80
C SER A 70 -4.84 -16.04 -5.08
N GLU A 71 -5.80 -16.62 -4.36
CA GLU A 71 -7.24 -16.35 -4.46
C GLU A 71 -7.67 -15.04 -3.78
N ILE A 72 -6.80 -14.45 -2.95
CA ILE A 72 -7.11 -13.21 -2.22
C ILE A 72 -6.82 -12.00 -3.11
N GLU A 73 -7.83 -11.16 -3.32
CA GLU A 73 -7.65 -9.87 -3.94
C GLU A 73 -7.01 -8.88 -2.95
N ILE A 74 -6.02 -8.12 -3.42
CA ILE A 74 -5.49 -6.97 -2.70
C ILE A 74 -6.10 -5.73 -3.35
N PHE A 75 -6.99 -5.06 -2.62
CA PHE A 75 -7.71 -3.90 -3.10
C PHE A 75 -6.81 -2.69 -3.28
N LEU A 76 -7.26 -1.74 -4.09
CA LEU A 76 -6.54 -0.50 -4.38
C LEU A 76 -6.15 0.25 -3.09
N HIS A 77 -4.87 0.60 -2.99
CA HIS A 77 -4.29 1.32 -1.86
C HIS A 77 -3.02 2.07 -2.26
N HIS A 78 -2.68 3.09 -1.50
CA HIS A 78 -1.33 3.65 -1.50
C HIS A 78 -0.48 2.88 -0.49
N GLU A 79 0.73 2.51 -0.87
CA GLU A 79 1.63 1.74 0.00
C GLU A 79 1.86 2.48 1.32
N MET A 80 1.54 1.82 2.43
CA MET A 80 1.71 2.31 3.80
C MET A 80 0.99 3.62 4.16
N ALA A 81 -0.01 4.05 3.39
CA ALA A 81 -0.76 5.28 3.69
C ALA A 81 -1.59 5.21 5.00
N GLN A 82 -1.71 4.03 5.61
CA GLN A 82 -2.28 3.83 6.95
C GLN A 82 -1.27 4.10 8.08
N THR A 83 -0.05 4.51 7.75
CA THR A 83 1.02 4.84 8.72
C THR A 83 1.52 6.27 8.48
N PRO A 84 2.24 6.87 9.44
CA PRO A 84 2.83 8.19 9.23
C PRO A 84 4.08 8.18 8.33
N MET A 85 4.63 7.01 8.02
CA MET A 85 5.82 6.80 7.21
C MET A 85 5.49 5.92 6.01
N TYR A 86 5.73 6.41 4.81
CA TYR A 86 5.43 5.70 3.58
C TYR A 86 6.44 6.04 2.48
N PRO A 87 6.70 5.11 1.55
CA PRO A 87 7.63 5.36 0.45
C PRO A 87 7.04 6.37 -0.54
N LYS A 88 7.92 7.07 -1.25
CA LYS A 88 7.54 7.95 -2.35
C LYS A 88 7.33 7.15 -3.64
N ASN A 89 8.26 6.24 -3.94
CA ASN A 89 8.18 5.43 -5.14
C ASN A 89 8.16 3.94 -4.80
N ILE A 90 7.49 3.18 -5.66
CA ILE A 90 7.42 1.73 -5.60
C ILE A 90 7.94 1.19 -6.93
N PHE A 91 8.86 0.24 -6.86
CA PHE A 91 9.30 -0.53 -8.01
C PHE A 91 8.82 -1.96 -7.85
N PHE A 92 8.11 -2.48 -8.83
CA PHE A 92 7.77 -3.89 -8.93
C PHE A 92 8.55 -4.53 -10.07
N PHE A 93 9.07 -5.73 -9.87
CA PHE A 93 9.70 -6.55 -10.89
C PHE A 93 8.96 -7.87 -11.03
N CYS A 94 8.39 -8.13 -12.18
CA CYS A 94 7.75 -9.41 -12.49
C CYS A 94 8.79 -10.41 -12.94
N LYS A 95 9.35 -11.17 -11.99
CA LYS A 95 10.30 -12.24 -12.31
C LYS A 95 9.61 -13.39 -13.05
N SER A 96 8.36 -13.70 -12.63
CA SER A 96 7.53 -14.73 -13.26
C SER A 96 6.06 -14.31 -13.18
N ALA A 97 5.41 -14.12 -14.33
CA ALA A 97 4.00 -13.83 -14.42
C ALA A 97 3.15 -15.08 -14.14
N SER A 98 1.96 -14.91 -13.56
CA SER A 98 0.96 -15.98 -13.44
C SER A 98 0.46 -16.44 -14.80
N GLN A 99 -0.07 -17.65 -14.85
CA GLN A 99 -0.69 -18.15 -16.08
C GLN A 99 -2.03 -17.45 -16.34
N TYR A 100 -2.81 -17.20 -15.28
CA TYR A 100 -4.11 -16.52 -15.36
C TYR A 100 -4.23 -15.52 -14.21
N GLY A 101 -4.71 -14.31 -14.51
CA GLY A 101 -4.92 -13.26 -13.52
C GLY A 101 -3.61 -12.67 -12.97
N GLY A 102 -3.65 -12.13 -11.77
CA GLY A 102 -2.49 -11.59 -11.05
C GLY A 102 -2.02 -10.22 -11.55
N GLU A 103 -2.89 -9.53 -12.26
CA GLU A 103 -2.64 -8.15 -12.69
C GLU A 103 -2.42 -7.24 -11.48
N THR A 104 -1.65 -6.19 -11.70
CA THR A 104 -1.57 -5.06 -10.77
C THR A 104 -2.48 -3.94 -11.28
N PRO A 105 -3.71 -3.78 -10.71
CA PRO A 105 -4.55 -2.65 -11.03
C PRO A 105 -3.88 -1.35 -10.61
N LEU A 106 -3.96 -0.32 -11.46
CA LEU A 106 -3.42 1.01 -11.23
C LEU A 106 -4.52 2.04 -11.34
N CYS A 107 -4.72 2.86 -10.32
CA CYS A 107 -5.70 3.94 -10.31
C CYS A 107 -5.02 5.26 -9.94
N ARG A 108 -5.12 6.27 -10.81
CA ARG A 108 -4.69 7.64 -10.54
C ARG A 108 -5.59 8.27 -9.47
N SER A 109 -5.07 8.40 -8.27
CA SER A 109 -5.82 8.94 -7.12
C SER A 109 -5.99 10.48 -7.15
N ASP A 110 -5.25 11.18 -7.98
CA ASP A 110 -5.52 12.59 -8.30
C ASP A 110 -6.74 12.73 -9.22
N TYR A 111 -6.92 11.83 -10.17
CA TYR A 111 -8.14 11.77 -10.99
C TYR A 111 -9.33 11.30 -10.16
N LEU A 112 -9.14 10.30 -9.29
CA LEU A 112 -10.18 9.87 -8.36
C LEU A 112 -10.62 11.01 -7.44
N TYR A 113 -9.68 11.80 -6.90
CA TYR A 113 -10.00 13.00 -6.12
C TYR A 113 -10.86 13.98 -6.92
N ALA A 114 -10.50 14.25 -8.18
CA ALA A 114 -11.22 15.18 -9.03
C ALA A 114 -12.66 14.68 -9.35
N GLU A 115 -12.85 13.40 -9.62
CA GLU A 115 -14.18 12.83 -9.87
C GLU A 115 -15.01 12.81 -8.57
N LEU A 116 -14.44 12.40 -7.43
CA LEU A 116 -15.13 12.46 -6.15
C LEU A 116 -15.55 13.88 -5.77
N LEU A 117 -14.72 14.90 -6.08
CA LEU A 117 -15.06 16.30 -5.84
C LEU A 117 -16.26 16.77 -6.70
N LYS A 118 -16.42 16.24 -7.91
CA LYS A 118 -17.56 16.54 -8.77
C LYS A 118 -18.83 15.84 -8.28
N GLU A 119 -18.72 14.57 -7.85
CA GLU A 119 -19.87 13.78 -7.41
C GLU A 119 -20.37 14.20 -6.03
N ASP A 120 -19.46 14.40 -5.06
CA ASP A 120 -19.80 14.81 -3.70
C ASP A 120 -18.69 15.66 -3.08
N ALA A 121 -18.73 16.97 -3.32
CA ALA A 121 -17.80 17.93 -2.73
C ALA A 121 -17.87 17.96 -1.20
N SER A 122 -19.02 17.61 -0.60
CA SER A 122 -19.18 17.59 0.86
C SER A 122 -18.43 16.42 1.48
N LEU A 123 -18.38 15.27 0.82
CA LEU A 123 -17.60 14.11 1.25
C LEU A 123 -16.09 14.42 1.19
N ILE A 124 -15.63 15.05 0.10
CA ILE A 124 -14.23 15.46 -0.01
C ILE A 124 -13.85 16.47 1.07
N ALA A 125 -14.68 17.49 1.31
CA ALA A 125 -14.46 18.45 2.39
C ALA A 125 -14.39 17.77 3.77
N LYS A 126 -15.16 16.70 3.98
CA LYS A 126 -15.15 15.91 5.20
C LYS A 126 -13.83 15.13 5.35
N PHE A 127 -13.32 14.50 4.28
CA PHE A 127 -12.00 13.86 4.29
C PHE A 127 -10.84 14.85 4.52
N GLU A 128 -10.91 16.03 3.90
CA GLU A 128 -9.90 17.07 4.10
C GLU A 128 -9.88 17.60 5.54
N LYS A 129 -11.06 17.84 6.11
CA LYS A 129 -11.20 18.41 7.45
C LYS A 129 -10.85 17.39 8.53
N ASN A 130 -11.39 16.18 8.42
CA ASN A 130 -11.33 15.20 9.51
C ASN A 130 -10.19 14.19 9.35
N GLY A 131 -9.67 13.99 8.12
CA GLY A 131 -8.76 12.88 7.85
C GLY A 131 -9.40 11.52 8.12
N VAL A 132 -8.57 10.52 8.35
CA VAL A 132 -9.01 9.14 8.66
C VAL A 132 -8.21 8.55 9.81
N ILE A 133 -8.81 7.58 10.51
CA ILE A 133 -8.17 6.69 11.47
C ILE A 133 -8.36 5.26 11.04
N TYR A 134 -7.34 4.42 11.29
CA TYR A 134 -7.38 2.99 10.97
C TYR A 134 -7.35 2.19 12.27
N ASN A 135 -8.13 1.12 12.32
CA ASN A 135 -8.08 0.13 13.38
C ASN A 135 -7.58 -1.19 12.79
N SER A 136 -6.55 -1.76 13.38
CA SER A 136 -6.00 -3.05 12.99
C SER A 136 -5.75 -3.93 14.21
N ILE A 137 -5.74 -5.25 13.98
CA ILE A 137 -5.36 -6.23 15.00
C ILE A 137 -4.07 -6.87 14.56
N MET A 138 -3.10 -6.83 15.47
CA MET A 138 -1.81 -7.47 15.31
C MET A 138 -1.76 -8.70 16.23
N SER A 139 -1.41 -9.85 15.70
CA SER A 139 -1.29 -11.08 16.47
C SER A 139 -0.02 -11.10 17.33
N ASN A 140 -0.03 -11.94 18.38
CA ASN A 140 1.15 -12.23 19.21
C ASN A 140 2.16 -13.18 18.54
N GLY A 141 1.89 -13.66 17.35
CA GLY A 141 2.78 -14.49 16.54
C GLY A 141 2.52 -14.24 15.07
N ASP A 142 3.48 -14.58 14.22
CA ASP A 142 3.30 -14.42 12.79
C ASP A 142 2.19 -15.33 12.26
N GLU A 143 1.25 -14.75 11.51
CA GLU A 143 0.21 -15.47 10.77
C GLU A 143 0.47 -15.31 9.27
N LEU A 144 0.76 -16.40 8.57
CA LEU A 144 1.10 -16.35 7.14
C LEU A 144 -0.12 -16.40 6.22
N VAL A 145 -1.31 -16.74 6.75
CA VAL A 145 -2.50 -17.04 5.93
C VAL A 145 -3.19 -15.79 5.37
N SER A 146 -3.07 -14.65 6.02
CA SER A 146 -3.78 -13.42 5.59
C SER A 146 -2.94 -12.45 4.75
N GLY A 147 -1.63 -12.69 4.62
CA GLY A 147 -0.70 -11.73 4.01
C GLY A 147 -0.49 -10.44 4.82
N GLN A 148 -1.20 -10.26 5.93
CA GLN A 148 -1.07 -9.16 6.90
C GLN A 148 -0.73 -9.70 8.31
N GLY A 149 0.07 -10.76 8.37
CA GLY A 149 0.25 -11.54 9.57
C GLY A 149 1.56 -11.31 10.30
N ARG A 150 2.28 -10.20 10.09
CA ARG A 150 3.41 -9.86 10.98
C ARG A 150 2.89 -9.62 12.39
N SER A 151 3.52 -10.27 13.37
CA SER A 151 3.21 -10.04 14.79
C SER A 151 3.46 -8.57 15.18
N TRP A 152 2.85 -8.14 16.29
CA TRP A 152 3.10 -6.80 16.82
C TRP A 152 4.57 -6.56 17.16
N GLN A 153 5.29 -7.59 17.61
CA GLN A 153 6.73 -7.52 17.87
C GLN A 153 7.50 -7.11 16.62
N LYS A 154 7.28 -7.82 15.53
CA LYS A 154 7.95 -7.54 14.26
C LYS A 154 7.48 -6.26 13.61
N THR A 155 6.17 -5.96 13.68
CA THR A 155 5.59 -4.76 13.06
C THR A 155 6.09 -3.49 13.73
N LEU A 156 6.21 -3.49 15.07
CA LEU A 156 6.64 -2.34 15.85
C LEU A 156 8.15 -2.35 16.15
N GLY A 157 8.87 -3.45 15.85
CA GLY A 157 10.29 -3.59 16.10
C GLY A 157 10.64 -3.59 17.60
N VAL A 158 9.85 -4.29 18.42
CA VAL A 158 9.93 -4.31 19.88
C VAL A 158 9.81 -5.73 20.42
N SER A 159 10.18 -5.97 21.68
CA SER A 159 10.24 -7.30 22.28
C SER A 159 9.29 -7.49 23.46
N SER A 160 8.79 -6.41 24.07
CA SER A 160 7.94 -6.47 25.26
C SER A 160 6.70 -5.59 25.12
N LYS A 161 5.68 -5.85 25.97
CA LYS A 161 4.45 -5.03 26.01
C LYS A 161 4.73 -3.60 26.42
N GLU A 162 5.65 -3.39 27.34
CA GLU A 162 6.07 -2.08 27.82
C GLU A 162 6.71 -1.26 26.68
N GLU A 163 7.54 -1.88 25.87
CA GLU A 163 8.14 -1.23 24.69
C GLU A 163 7.08 -0.89 23.64
N VAL A 164 6.09 -1.80 23.40
CA VAL A 164 4.95 -1.54 22.54
C VAL A 164 4.21 -0.29 22.98
N GLU A 165 3.83 -0.23 24.25
CA GLU A 165 3.02 0.87 24.78
C GLU A 165 3.75 2.21 24.71
N LEU A 166 5.07 2.23 24.95
CA LEU A 166 5.90 3.41 24.74
C LEU A 166 5.90 3.83 23.26
N LYS A 167 6.13 2.88 22.36
CA LYS A 167 6.16 3.13 20.91
C LYS A 167 4.83 3.66 20.38
N LEU A 168 3.72 3.05 20.80
CA LEU A 168 2.38 3.49 20.38
C LEU A 168 2.04 4.87 20.94
N LYS A 169 2.45 5.17 22.18
CA LYS A 169 2.29 6.50 22.76
C LYS A 169 3.08 7.56 21.99
N GLU A 170 4.32 7.28 21.61
CA GLU A 170 5.14 8.16 20.75
C GLU A 170 4.49 8.42 19.40
N LEU A 171 3.89 7.39 18.80
CA LEU A 171 3.16 7.50 17.53
C LEU A 171 1.82 8.26 17.68
N GLY A 172 1.35 8.48 18.90
CA GLY A 172 0.03 9.07 19.18
C GLY A 172 -1.12 8.10 18.87
N TYR A 173 -0.87 6.81 18.98
CA TYR A 173 -1.85 5.75 18.76
C TYR A 173 -2.54 5.37 20.06
N THR A 174 -3.75 4.81 19.96
CA THR A 174 -4.46 4.17 21.08
C THR A 174 -4.50 2.67 20.85
N TRP A 175 -4.56 1.90 21.93
CA TRP A 175 -4.50 0.44 21.84
C TRP A 175 -5.29 -0.25 22.95
N ASN A 176 -5.61 -1.51 22.72
CA ASN A 176 -6.15 -2.42 23.72
C ASN A 176 -5.52 -3.80 23.53
N TRP A 177 -5.07 -4.41 24.62
CA TRP A 177 -4.67 -5.81 24.63
C TRP A 177 -5.92 -6.70 24.58
N LEU A 178 -5.89 -7.69 23.70
CA LEU A 178 -6.94 -8.68 23.49
C LEU A 178 -6.51 -10.04 24.06
N GLU A 179 -7.43 -11.00 24.05
CA GLU A 179 -7.15 -12.38 24.44
C GLU A 179 -6.01 -12.97 23.60
N GLY A 180 -5.16 -13.79 24.23
CA GLY A 180 -3.98 -14.41 23.61
C GLY A 180 -2.87 -13.41 23.31
N ASP A 181 -2.82 -12.27 24.02
CA ASP A 181 -1.84 -11.21 23.83
C ASP A 181 -1.84 -10.61 22.42
N ASN A 182 -2.98 -10.67 21.73
CA ASN A 182 -3.20 -9.92 20.52
C ASN A 182 -3.39 -8.43 20.83
N LEU A 183 -3.07 -7.57 19.87
CA LEU A 183 -3.05 -6.12 20.06
C LEU A 183 -3.98 -5.44 19.06
N SER A 184 -5.04 -4.79 19.56
CA SER A 184 -5.85 -3.87 18.75
C SER A 184 -5.25 -2.47 18.81
N VAL A 185 -4.95 -1.90 17.64
CA VAL A 185 -4.33 -0.58 17.53
C VAL A 185 -5.20 0.34 16.69
N THR A 186 -5.41 1.56 17.17
CA THR A 186 -6.04 2.64 16.39
C THR A 186 -5.03 3.75 16.17
N THR A 187 -4.83 4.13 14.92
CA THR A 187 -3.88 5.19 14.55
C THR A 187 -4.35 6.54 15.06
N ARG A 188 -3.42 7.49 15.18
CA ARG A 188 -3.81 8.90 15.22
C ARG A 188 -4.52 9.28 13.92
N THR A 189 -5.17 10.44 13.90
CA THR A 189 -5.73 10.96 12.65
C THR A 189 -4.63 11.18 11.61
N LEU A 190 -4.80 10.57 10.44
CA LEU A 190 -3.94 10.70 9.27
C LEU A 190 -4.66 11.52 8.20
N LYS A 191 -3.92 12.27 7.40
CA LYS A 191 -4.50 12.96 6.24
C LYS A 191 -4.97 11.94 5.21
N ALA A 192 -6.20 12.11 4.70
CA ALA A 192 -6.74 11.28 3.62
C ALA A 192 -6.47 11.86 2.22
N ILE A 193 -6.12 13.14 2.18
CA ILE A 193 -5.81 13.90 0.97
C ILE A 193 -4.38 14.43 1.06
N LYS A 194 -3.64 14.28 -0.03
CA LYS A 194 -2.26 14.77 -0.16
C LYS A 194 -2.16 15.79 -1.29
N GLU A 195 -1.53 16.90 -1.03
CA GLU A 195 -1.14 17.85 -2.06
C GLU A 195 0.11 17.35 -2.79
N LEU A 196 0.07 17.36 -4.11
CA LEU A 196 1.15 16.95 -5.00
C LEU A 196 2.03 18.17 -5.36
N ARG A 197 3.24 17.91 -5.85
CA ARG A 197 4.19 18.98 -6.24
C ARG A 197 3.64 19.98 -7.27
N ASN A 198 2.75 19.52 -8.14
CA ASN A 198 2.10 20.35 -9.16
C ASN A 198 0.87 21.12 -8.66
N GLY A 199 0.59 21.11 -7.35
CA GLY A 199 -0.56 21.75 -6.71
C GLY A 199 -1.86 20.97 -6.80
N ASN A 200 -1.91 19.85 -7.54
CA ASN A 200 -3.07 18.96 -7.55
C ASN A 200 -3.20 18.23 -6.21
N LYS A 201 -4.37 17.72 -5.93
CA LYS A 201 -4.64 16.88 -4.75
C LYS A 201 -4.87 15.45 -5.15
N SER A 202 -4.44 14.54 -4.31
CA SER A 202 -4.57 13.10 -4.47
C SER A 202 -5.37 12.53 -3.29
N PHE A 203 -6.29 11.59 -3.56
CA PHE A 203 -7.01 10.81 -2.55
C PHE A 203 -6.05 9.75 -1.98
N PHE A 204 -5.10 10.21 -1.16
CA PHE A 204 -3.97 9.44 -0.64
C PHE A 204 -4.30 8.74 0.68
N ASN A 205 -4.75 7.52 0.62
CA ASN A 205 -5.17 6.74 1.79
C ASN A 205 -5.27 5.24 1.47
N GLN A 206 -5.75 4.45 2.44
CA GLN A 206 -6.10 3.03 2.28
C GLN A 206 -7.58 2.74 2.57
N VAL A 207 -8.47 3.70 2.37
CA VAL A 207 -9.90 3.55 2.69
C VAL A 207 -10.51 2.33 2.00
N LEU A 208 -10.26 2.14 0.70
CA LEU A 208 -10.77 0.98 -0.05
C LEU A 208 -10.21 -0.34 0.48
N ALA A 209 -8.89 -0.44 0.62
CA ALA A 209 -8.27 -1.67 1.10
C ALA A 209 -8.70 -2.03 2.52
N ALA A 210 -8.81 -1.04 3.41
CA ALA A 210 -9.25 -1.26 4.79
C ALA A 210 -10.72 -1.67 4.85
N SER A 211 -11.60 -1.02 4.07
CA SER A 211 -13.04 -1.30 4.10
C SER A 211 -13.41 -2.66 3.48
N LEU A 212 -12.70 -3.06 2.41
CA LEU A 212 -13.04 -4.23 1.61
C LEU A 212 -12.21 -5.47 1.97
N GLY A 213 -10.94 -5.27 2.38
CA GLY A 213 -9.95 -6.35 2.50
C GLY A 213 -9.51 -6.68 3.92
N TRP A 214 -9.61 -5.74 4.88
CA TRP A 214 -9.15 -6.03 6.22
C TRP A 214 -10.19 -6.83 7.01
N LYS A 215 -9.71 -7.83 7.77
CA LYS A 215 -10.58 -8.63 8.64
C LYS A 215 -11.28 -7.70 9.65
N LYS A 216 -12.60 -7.76 9.66
CA LYS A 216 -13.36 -7.22 10.79
C LYS A 216 -13.08 -8.10 12.00
N ASN A 217 -12.77 -7.50 13.13
CA ASN A 217 -12.69 -8.25 14.38
C ASN A 217 -14.09 -8.79 14.69
N SER A 218 -14.24 -10.10 14.81
CA SER A 218 -15.51 -10.77 15.17
C SER A 218 -16.07 -10.31 16.52
N ASN A 219 -15.22 -9.73 17.38
CA ASN A 219 -15.58 -9.24 18.70
C ASN A 219 -15.65 -7.72 18.81
N ASN A 220 -15.34 -6.99 17.74
CA ASN A 220 -15.35 -5.53 17.72
C ASN A 220 -16.14 -5.09 16.48
N GLU A 221 -17.34 -4.55 16.66
CA GLU A 221 -18.20 -4.00 15.59
C GLU A 221 -17.59 -2.78 14.90
N THR A 222 -16.37 -2.39 15.30
CA THR A 222 -15.70 -1.18 14.81
C THR A 222 -15.17 -1.38 13.41
N SER A 223 -15.53 -0.49 12.50
CA SER A 223 -15.00 -0.44 11.13
C SER A 223 -13.47 -0.30 11.13
N PRO A 224 -12.76 -1.02 10.24
CA PRO A 224 -11.30 -0.88 10.10
C PRO A 224 -10.83 0.52 9.72
N VAL A 225 -11.70 1.35 9.14
CA VAL A 225 -11.42 2.75 8.81
C VAL A 225 -12.62 3.63 9.11
N ARG A 226 -12.36 4.80 9.69
CA ARG A 226 -13.34 5.83 10.03
C ARG A 226 -12.77 7.22 9.76
N PHE A 227 -13.61 8.24 9.75
CA PHE A 227 -13.11 9.61 9.80
C PHE A 227 -12.33 9.86 11.11
N GLY A 228 -11.39 10.80 11.09
CA GLY A 228 -10.55 11.12 12.24
C GLY A 228 -11.31 11.64 13.47
N ASN A 229 -12.55 12.10 13.28
CA ASN A 229 -13.48 12.45 14.38
C ASN A 229 -14.25 11.24 14.95
N GLY A 230 -13.96 10.02 14.47
CA GLY A 230 -14.59 8.77 14.89
C GLY A 230 -15.88 8.41 14.16
N GLU A 231 -16.38 9.27 13.28
CA GLU A 231 -17.59 9.01 12.50
C GLU A 231 -17.36 7.93 11.44
N GLU A 232 -18.33 7.05 11.25
CA GLU A 232 -18.28 5.98 10.23
C GLU A 232 -18.35 6.57 8.81
N ILE A 233 -17.59 5.97 7.89
CA ILE A 233 -17.75 6.21 6.47
C ILE A 233 -18.90 5.31 6.00
N CYS A 234 -20.02 5.90 5.59
CA CYS A 234 -21.20 5.12 5.25
C CYS A 234 -20.98 4.24 4.01
N ASN A 235 -21.71 3.13 3.93
CA ASN A 235 -21.55 2.16 2.84
C ASN A 235 -21.82 2.77 1.45
N SER A 236 -22.75 3.71 1.31
CA SER A 236 -23.01 4.41 0.04
C SER A 236 -21.78 5.20 -0.43
N ASN A 237 -21.09 5.88 0.47
CA ASN A 237 -19.86 6.60 0.15
C ASN A 237 -18.73 5.63 -0.24
N LEU A 238 -18.58 4.52 0.47
CA LEU A 238 -17.58 3.49 0.13
C LEU A 238 -17.87 2.87 -1.23
N GLN A 239 -19.13 2.60 -1.56
CA GLN A 239 -19.53 2.10 -2.87
C GLN A 239 -19.24 3.10 -3.99
N MET A 240 -19.57 4.39 -3.78
CA MET A 240 -19.27 5.46 -4.73
C MET A 240 -17.76 5.57 -4.98
N ILE A 241 -16.94 5.61 -3.91
CA ILE A 241 -15.48 5.66 -4.04
C ILE A 241 -14.95 4.44 -4.81
N SER A 242 -15.47 3.24 -4.49
CA SER A 242 -15.07 2.00 -5.16
C SER A 242 -15.42 2.00 -6.65
N SER A 243 -16.65 2.38 -7.00
CA SER A 243 -17.12 2.42 -8.38
C SER A 243 -16.36 3.42 -9.23
N LEU A 244 -16.06 4.61 -8.68
CA LEU A 244 -15.25 5.62 -9.39
C LEU A 244 -13.80 5.14 -9.54
N ALA A 245 -13.21 4.56 -8.49
CA ALA A 245 -11.86 4.02 -8.57
C ALA A 245 -11.75 2.90 -9.60
N GLU A 246 -12.76 2.00 -9.68
CA GLU A 246 -12.81 0.93 -10.67
C GLU A 246 -12.90 1.49 -12.10
N SER A 247 -13.72 2.51 -12.34
CA SER A 247 -13.86 3.14 -13.66
C SER A 247 -12.57 3.82 -14.15
N LEU A 248 -11.71 4.25 -13.23
CA LEU A 248 -10.42 4.89 -13.51
C LEU A 248 -9.24 3.90 -13.51
N THR A 249 -9.51 2.63 -13.24
CA THR A 249 -8.46 1.63 -13.08
C THR A 249 -7.97 1.09 -14.42
N LEU A 250 -6.66 1.17 -14.62
CA LEU A 250 -5.97 0.48 -15.70
C LEU A 250 -5.55 -0.92 -15.21
N LEU A 251 -5.96 -1.93 -15.95
CA LEU A 251 -5.52 -3.31 -15.77
C LEU A 251 -4.56 -3.71 -16.88
N ARG A 252 -3.43 -4.28 -16.52
CA ARG A 252 -2.48 -4.85 -17.47
C ARG A 252 -1.92 -6.16 -16.94
N ASN A 253 -1.89 -7.15 -17.82
CA ASN A 253 -1.22 -8.41 -17.53
C ASN A 253 0.30 -8.20 -17.46
N TRP A 254 0.92 -8.83 -16.47
CA TRP A 254 2.36 -8.90 -16.37
C TRP A 254 2.96 -9.76 -17.49
N LYS A 255 4.11 -9.34 -17.98
CA LYS A 255 5.04 -10.20 -18.70
C LYS A 255 6.25 -10.47 -17.82
N ASP A 256 6.90 -11.62 -18.03
CA ASP A 256 8.17 -11.91 -17.37
C ASP A 256 9.17 -10.80 -17.69
N LYS A 257 9.89 -10.33 -16.67
CA LYS A 257 10.90 -9.26 -16.71
C LYS A 257 10.36 -7.83 -16.85
N ASP A 258 9.04 -7.63 -16.85
CA ASP A 258 8.48 -6.28 -16.74
C ASP A 258 8.88 -5.63 -15.39
N ILE A 259 9.26 -4.36 -15.44
CA ILE A 259 9.46 -3.53 -14.24
C ILE A 259 8.47 -2.38 -14.27
N LEU A 260 7.76 -2.17 -13.17
CA LEU A 260 6.79 -1.09 -13.02
C LEU A 260 7.27 -0.14 -11.92
N LEU A 261 7.49 1.12 -12.26
CA LEU A 261 7.76 2.21 -11.33
C LEU A 261 6.48 3.01 -11.10
N ILE A 262 6.12 3.25 -9.84
CA ILE A 262 4.91 3.97 -9.42
C ILE A 262 5.29 5.14 -8.51
N ASP A 263 4.73 6.32 -8.78
CA ASP A 263 4.63 7.41 -7.79
C ASP A 263 3.54 7.06 -6.78
N ASN A 264 3.93 6.59 -5.61
CA ASN A 264 3.01 6.18 -4.54
C ASN A 264 2.13 7.33 -4.02
N HIS A 265 2.50 8.58 -4.23
CA HIS A 265 1.66 9.71 -3.82
C HIS A 265 0.50 9.97 -4.79
N ARG A 266 0.57 9.41 -5.99
CA ARG A 266 -0.35 9.69 -7.10
C ARG A 266 -1.16 8.49 -7.55
N VAL A 267 -0.60 7.28 -7.43
CA VAL A 267 -1.21 6.08 -7.99
C VAL A 267 -1.42 5.02 -6.91
N MET A 268 -2.65 4.61 -6.74
CA MET A 268 -3.01 3.41 -6.00
C MET A 268 -2.73 2.17 -6.83
N HIS A 269 -2.38 1.10 -6.16
CA HIS A 269 -2.18 -0.21 -6.76
C HIS A 269 -2.84 -1.31 -5.93
N GLY A 270 -2.89 -2.50 -6.51
CA GLY A 270 -3.45 -3.69 -5.86
C GLY A 270 -2.94 -4.96 -6.53
N ARG A 271 -3.62 -6.08 -6.28
CA ARG A 271 -3.36 -7.37 -6.94
C ARG A 271 -4.66 -8.10 -7.19
N LYS A 272 -4.93 -8.47 -8.42
CA LYS A 272 -6.04 -9.36 -8.75
C LYS A 272 -5.70 -10.81 -8.36
N PRO A 273 -6.70 -11.65 -8.04
CA PRO A 273 -6.50 -13.08 -7.85
C PRO A 273 -5.82 -13.72 -9.06
N PHE A 274 -5.09 -14.80 -8.84
CA PHE A 274 -4.38 -15.51 -9.91
C PHE A 274 -4.41 -17.02 -9.70
N SER A 275 -4.18 -17.73 -10.79
CA SER A 275 -4.18 -19.19 -10.81
C SER A 275 -3.29 -19.75 -11.91
N GLY A 276 -3.18 -21.07 -11.98
CA GLY A 276 -2.40 -21.81 -12.96
C GLY A 276 -1.21 -22.52 -12.33
N GLU A 277 -0.52 -23.30 -13.14
CA GLU A 277 0.63 -24.12 -12.71
C GLU A 277 1.93 -23.30 -12.59
N LYS A 278 2.01 -22.17 -13.30
CA LYS A 278 3.18 -21.28 -13.27
C LYS A 278 3.19 -20.47 -11.97
N ASN A 279 4.26 -20.63 -11.21
CA ASN A 279 4.43 -19.87 -9.96
C ASN A 279 4.63 -18.37 -10.26
N ARG A 280 3.71 -17.54 -9.77
CA ARG A 280 3.83 -16.08 -9.87
C ARG A 280 4.87 -15.58 -8.87
N GLU A 281 5.89 -14.88 -9.34
CA GLU A 281 6.88 -14.21 -8.50
C GLU A 281 7.04 -12.75 -8.92
N VAL A 282 6.59 -11.83 -8.07
CA VAL A 282 6.80 -10.39 -8.22
C VAL A 282 7.60 -9.90 -7.02
N LEU A 283 8.66 -9.18 -7.30
CA LEU A 283 9.51 -8.55 -6.30
C LEU A 283 9.17 -7.06 -6.18
N VAL A 284 9.50 -6.46 -5.04
CA VAL A 284 9.26 -5.05 -4.76
C VAL A 284 10.50 -4.40 -4.15
N SER A 285 10.74 -3.15 -4.51
CA SER A 285 11.70 -2.26 -3.86
C SER A 285 11.06 -0.90 -3.63
N LEU A 286 11.36 -0.28 -2.49
CA LEU A 286 10.74 0.96 -2.06
C LEU A 286 11.80 2.05 -1.90
N THR A 287 11.42 3.30 -2.25
CA THR A 287 12.31 4.47 -2.08
C THR A 287 11.58 5.65 -1.49
N ALA A 288 12.32 6.51 -0.76
CA ALA A 288 11.80 7.74 -0.15
C ALA A 288 11.81 8.94 -1.12
#